data_07f266962ebff0fcdd35484a1705742e
#
_entry.id   07f266962ebff0fcdd35484a1705742e
#
_cell.length_a   1.000
_cell.length_b   1.000
_cell.length_c   1.000
_cell.angle_alpha   90.00
_cell.angle_beta   90.00
_cell.angle_gamma   90.00
#
_symmetry.space_group_name_H-M   'P 1'
#
loop_
_entity.id
_entity.type
_entity.pdbx_description
1 polymer ?
#
loop_
_entity_poly.entity_id
_entity_poly.type
_entity_poly.pdbx_seq_one_letter_code
_entity_poly.pdbx_strand_id
1 'polypeptide(L)'
;MLSPLDLKNKMMEPKKRKYYDKDETDDYLELVMEQYKQLYDENLELQKNVKSLNDGVQYYRSIENTMQKALVLAEKTAKETKDAAQLKAEAIEKDANTKADKMF
;
A
#
# COMPACT_ATOMS: atom_id res chain seq x y z
N MET A 1 24.73 -6.11 13.00
CA MET A 1 24.32 -7.51 12.74
C MET A 1 25.46 -8.24 12.04
N LEU A 2 25.75 -9.47 12.44
CA LEU A 2 26.78 -10.26 11.80
C LEU A 2 26.28 -10.80 10.46
N SER A 3 27.09 -10.65 9.42
CA SER A 3 26.79 -11.28 8.13
C SER A 3 27.13 -12.77 8.17
N PRO A 4 26.59 -13.59 7.25
CA PRO A 4 27.00 -14.98 7.15
C PRO A 4 28.51 -15.16 6.95
N LEU A 5 29.14 -14.22 6.25
CA LEU A 5 30.59 -14.21 6.06
C LEU A 5 31.33 -13.97 7.38
N ASP A 6 30.82 -13.05 8.20
CA ASP A 6 31.40 -12.78 9.52
C ASP A 6 31.34 -14.03 10.42
N LEU A 7 30.23 -14.74 10.38
CA LEU A 7 30.08 -16.01 11.12
C LEU A 7 31.06 -17.07 10.60
N LYS A 8 31.20 -17.15 9.29
CA LYS A 8 32.15 -18.09 8.67
C LYS A 8 33.58 -17.78 9.07
N ASN A 9 33.95 -16.49 9.07
CA ASN A 9 35.30 -16.08 9.46
C ASN A 9 35.58 -16.27 10.96
N LYS A 10 34.52 -16.36 11.76
CA LYS A 10 34.63 -16.65 13.20
C LYS A 10 34.56 -18.12 13.52
N MET A 11 34.53 -19.00 12.53
CA MET A 11 34.58 -20.44 12.77
C MET A 11 35.80 -20.80 13.59
N MET A 12 35.57 -21.63 14.62
CA MET A 12 36.60 -22.05 15.54
C MET A 12 37.53 -23.09 14.88
N GLU A 13 38.84 -22.98 15.16
CA GLU A 13 39.78 -23.98 14.73
C GLU A 13 39.81 -25.18 15.72
N PRO A 14 39.81 -26.41 15.21
CA PRO A 14 39.94 -27.58 16.08
C PRO A 14 41.31 -27.60 16.73
N LYS A 15 41.36 -27.99 18.01
CA LYS A 15 42.63 -28.19 18.72
C LYS A 15 43.28 -29.50 18.30
N LYS A 16 44.60 -29.66 18.58
CA LYS A 16 45.45 -30.78 18.12
C LYS A 16 44.88 -32.17 18.35
N ARG A 17 43.93 -32.35 19.25
CA ARG A 17 43.33 -33.67 19.59
C ARG A 17 41.89 -33.84 19.06
N LYS A 18 41.51 -33.11 18.03
CA LYS A 18 40.14 -33.11 17.46
C LYS A 18 39.06 -32.63 18.44
N TYR A 19 39.40 -31.85 19.43
CA TYR A 19 38.48 -31.28 20.38
C TYR A 19 38.48 -29.79 20.27
N TYR A 20 37.31 -29.19 20.42
CA TYR A 20 37.19 -27.74 20.54
C TYR A 20 37.24 -27.32 22.01
N ASP A 21 37.69 -26.12 22.27
CA ASP A 21 37.63 -25.56 23.60
C ASP A 21 36.16 -25.33 23.98
N LYS A 22 35.75 -25.80 25.14
CA LYS A 22 34.37 -25.70 25.58
C LYS A 22 33.92 -24.23 25.73
N ASP A 23 34.75 -23.42 26.38
CA ASP A 23 34.40 -22.01 26.62
C ASP A 23 34.34 -21.23 25.30
N GLU A 24 35.27 -21.47 24.42
CA GLU A 24 35.27 -20.86 23.08
C GLU A 24 34.03 -21.30 22.28
N THR A 25 33.67 -22.58 22.34
CA THR A 25 32.50 -23.11 21.68
C THR A 25 31.23 -22.53 22.27
N ASP A 26 31.12 -22.45 23.58
CA ASP A 26 29.97 -21.88 24.27
C ASP A 26 29.81 -20.42 23.95
N ASP A 27 30.91 -19.65 23.93
CA ASP A 27 30.90 -18.24 23.57
C ASP A 27 30.42 -18.02 22.12
N TYR A 28 30.89 -18.87 21.21
CA TYR A 28 30.48 -18.81 19.80
C TYR A 28 28.99 -19.13 19.66
N LEU A 29 28.52 -20.18 20.33
CA LEU A 29 27.11 -20.55 20.29
C LEU A 29 26.22 -19.45 20.89
N GLU A 30 26.66 -18.84 21.98
CA GLU A 30 25.95 -17.72 22.60
C GLU A 30 25.84 -16.55 21.62
N LEU A 31 26.92 -16.23 20.92
CA LEU A 31 26.92 -15.19 19.90
C LEU A 31 25.96 -15.50 18.77
N VAL A 32 25.95 -16.75 18.29
CA VAL A 32 25.03 -17.20 17.25
C VAL A 32 23.58 -17.12 17.71
N MET A 33 23.30 -17.54 18.94
CA MET A 33 21.96 -17.46 19.53
C MET A 33 21.47 -16.02 19.65
N GLU A 34 22.35 -15.12 20.08
CA GLU A 34 22.03 -13.70 20.18
C GLU A 34 21.69 -13.11 18.81
N GLN A 35 22.49 -13.41 17.80
CA GLN A 35 22.25 -12.94 16.43
C GLN A 35 20.98 -13.56 15.84
N TYR A 36 20.72 -14.83 16.13
CA TYR A 36 19.48 -15.48 15.71
C TYR A 36 18.26 -14.81 16.31
N LYS A 37 18.31 -14.50 17.60
CA LYS A 37 17.23 -13.80 18.30
C LYS A 37 16.98 -12.43 17.68
N GLN A 38 18.04 -11.69 17.41
CA GLN A 38 17.95 -10.37 16.79
C GLN A 38 17.29 -10.45 15.41
N LEU A 39 17.71 -11.42 14.59
CA LEU A 39 17.12 -11.67 13.29
C LEU A 39 15.64 -12.04 13.38
N TYR A 40 15.30 -12.87 14.34
CA TYR A 40 13.93 -13.29 14.59
C TYR A 40 13.04 -12.09 14.94
N ASP A 41 13.52 -11.25 15.84
CA ASP A 41 12.79 -10.04 16.26
C ASP A 41 12.63 -9.07 15.10
N GLU A 42 13.68 -8.84 14.32
CA GLU A 42 13.63 -7.99 13.12
C GLU A 42 12.65 -8.56 12.08
N ASN A 43 12.63 -9.87 11.92
CA ASN A 43 11.71 -10.53 10.99
C ASN A 43 10.26 -10.33 11.41
N LEU A 44 9.95 -10.47 12.69
CA LEU A 44 8.62 -10.20 13.22
C LEU A 44 8.20 -8.76 12.99
N GLU A 45 9.09 -7.82 13.21
CA GLU A 45 8.81 -6.39 13.01
C GLU A 45 8.58 -6.11 11.53
N LEU A 46 9.39 -6.67 10.64
CA LEU A 46 9.22 -6.53 9.20
C LEU A 46 7.89 -7.13 8.73
N GLN A 47 7.48 -8.26 9.28
CA GLN A 47 6.18 -8.86 8.96
C GLN A 47 5.03 -7.96 9.37
N LYS A 48 5.12 -7.33 10.55
CA LYS A 48 4.12 -6.35 11.00
C LYS A 48 4.07 -5.15 10.07
N ASN A 49 5.23 -4.65 9.65
CA ASN A 49 5.31 -3.50 8.75
C ASN A 49 4.73 -3.83 7.39
N VAL A 50 5.02 -5.01 6.85
CA VAL A 50 4.46 -5.48 5.57
C VAL A 50 2.93 -5.56 5.65
N LYS A 51 2.41 -6.12 6.73
CA LYS A 51 0.96 -6.21 6.95
C LYS A 51 0.33 -4.83 7.01
N SER A 52 0.93 -3.92 7.78
CA SER A 52 0.45 -2.55 7.90
C SER A 52 0.46 -1.82 6.56
N LEU A 53 1.52 -1.99 5.77
CA LEU A 53 1.63 -1.40 4.43
C LEU A 53 0.58 -1.98 3.48
N ASN A 54 0.35 -3.29 3.52
CA ASN A 54 -0.67 -3.92 2.69
C ASN A 54 -2.07 -3.42 3.04
N ASP A 55 -2.36 -3.30 4.33
CA ASP A 55 -3.63 -2.74 4.80
C ASP A 55 -3.80 -1.29 4.32
N GLY A 56 -2.74 -0.51 4.39
CA GLY A 56 -2.70 0.86 3.88
C GLY A 56 -2.96 0.93 2.38
N VAL A 57 -2.32 0.06 1.60
CA VAL A 57 -2.52 -0.01 0.15
C VAL A 57 -3.97 -0.37 -0.19
N GLN A 58 -4.56 -1.34 0.52
CA GLN A 58 -5.96 -1.71 0.31
C GLN A 58 -6.91 -0.56 0.66
N TYR A 59 -6.62 0.16 1.73
CA TYR A 59 -7.39 1.33 2.13
C TYR A 59 -7.36 2.41 1.04
N TYR A 60 -6.17 2.74 0.53
CA TYR A 60 -6.02 3.73 -0.54
C TYR A 60 -6.69 3.30 -1.83
N ARG A 61 -6.62 2.02 -2.18
CA ARG A 61 -7.33 1.49 -3.36
C ARG A 61 -8.84 1.61 -3.22
N SER A 62 -9.35 1.39 -2.01
CA SER A 62 -10.77 1.56 -1.71
C SER A 62 -11.20 3.03 -1.89
N ILE A 63 -10.40 3.96 -1.39
CA ILE A 63 -10.64 5.41 -1.57
C ILE A 63 -10.60 5.78 -3.04
N GLU A 64 -9.59 5.33 -3.78
CA GLU A 64 -9.45 5.60 -5.21
C GLU A 64 -10.67 5.10 -5.99
N ASN A 65 -11.12 3.89 -5.70
CA ASN A 65 -12.30 3.31 -6.33
C ASN A 65 -13.56 4.14 -6.04
N THR A 66 -13.72 4.58 -4.80
CA THR A 66 -14.84 5.44 -4.39
C THR A 66 -14.76 6.79 -5.12
N MET A 67 -13.59 7.38 -5.23
CA MET A 67 -13.39 8.65 -5.95
C MET A 67 -13.71 8.49 -7.42
N GLN A 68 -13.28 7.42 -8.07
CA GLN A 68 -13.60 7.16 -9.48
C GLN A 68 -15.10 7.04 -9.69
N LYS A 69 -15.79 6.32 -8.82
CA LYS A 69 -17.26 6.21 -8.88
C LYS A 69 -17.94 7.58 -8.71
N ALA A 70 -17.44 8.38 -7.80
CA ALA A 70 -17.95 9.73 -7.58
C ALA A 70 -17.74 10.63 -8.79
N LEU A 71 -16.55 10.53 -9.44
CA LEU A 71 -16.26 11.29 -10.66
C LEU A 71 -17.17 10.87 -11.81
N VAL A 72 -17.37 9.58 -12.02
CA VAL A 72 -18.30 9.07 -13.06
C VAL A 72 -19.71 9.58 -12.81
N LEU A 73 -20.17 9.53 -11.56
CA LEU A 73 -21.49 10.04 -11.19
C LEU A 73 -21.59 11.55 -11.40
N ALA A 74 -20.55 12.31 -11.04
CA ALA A 74 -20.51 13.76 -11.24
C ALA A 74 -20.56 14.12 -12.73
N GLU A 75 -19.83 13.39 -13.58
CA GLU A 75 -19.86 13.59 -15.03
C GLU A 75 -21.24 13.32 -15.61
N LYS A 76 -21.85 12.22 -15.17
CA LYS A 76 -23.21 11.85 -15.58
C LYS A 76 -24.21 12.92 -15.16
N THR A 77 -24.15 13.37 -13.91
CA THR A 77 -25.03 14.40 -13.38
C THR A 77 -24.85 15.73 -14.13
N ALA A 78 -23.60 16.10 -14.41
CA ALA A 78 -23.29 17.31 -15.17
C ALA A 78 -23.87 17.25 -16.57
N LYS A 79 -23.76 16.12 -17.24
CA LYS A 79 -24.32 15.89 -18.57
C LYS A 79 -25.85 15.99 -18.53
N GLU A 80 -26.47 15.31 -17.58
CA GLU A 80 -27.95 15.35 -17.44
C GLU A 80 -28.45 16.77 -17.14
N THR A 81 -27.73 17.49 -16.29
CA THR A 81 -28.06 18.87 -15.97
C THR A 81 -27.95 19.78 -17.20
N LYS A 82 -26.88 19.61 -17.99
CA LYS A 82 -26.69 20.36 -19.24
C LYS A 82 -27.80 20.06 -20.26
N ASP A 83 -28.10 18.77 -20.42
CA ASP A 83 -29.16 18.34 -21.37
C ASP A 83 -30.53 18.88 -20.92
N ALA A 84 -30.83 18.81 -19.63
CA ALA A 84 -32.08 19.37 -19.10
C ALA A 84 -32.16 20.87 -19.27
N ALA A 85 -31.07 21.61 -19.05
CA ALA A 85 -31.01 23.05 -19.26
C ALA A 85 -31.21 23.42 -20.75
N GLN A 86 -30.61 22.65 -21.64
CA GLN A 86 -30.77 22.83 -23.08
C GLN A 86 -32.22 22.61 -23.53
N LEU A 87 -32.86 21.54 -23.05
CA LEU A 87 -34.26 21.27 -23.33
C LEU A 87 -35.18 22.40 -22.82
N LYS A 88 -34.88 22.87 -21.61
CA LYS A 88 -35.65 23.99 -21.03
C LYS A 88 -35.47 25.28 -21.84
N ALA A 89 -34.25 25.55 -22.28
CA ALA A 89 -33.98 26.73 -23.14
C ALA A 89 -34.72 26.62 -24.47
N GLU A 90 -34.71 25.44 -25.09
CA GLU A 90 -35.43 25.19 -26.35
C GLU A 90 -36.95 25.38 -26.18
N ALA A 91 -37.48 24.85 -25.07
CA ALA A 91 -38.91 25.00 -24.73
C ALA A 91 -39.30 26.48 -24.52
N ILE A 92 -38.46 27.25 -23.84
CA ILE A 92 -38.68 28.66 -23.60
C ILE A 92 -38.65 29.44 -24.95
N GLU A 93 -37.66 29.15 -25.78
CA GLU A 93 -37.51 29.76 -27.10
C GLU A 93 -38.73 29.47 -27.99
N LYS A 94 -39.14 28.21 -28.02
CA LYS A 94 -40.32 27.77 -28.76
C LYS A 94 -41.60 28.47 -28.25
N ASP A 95 -41.77 28.58 -26.95
CA ASP A 95 -42.89 29.22 -26.32
C ASP A 95 -42.92 30.74 -26.63
N ALA A 96 -41.76 31.38 -26.60
CA ALA A 96 -41.61 32.78 -26.97
C ALA A 96 -41.98 33.03 -28.45
N ASN A 97 -41.51 32.16 -29.35
CA ASN A 97 -41.84 32.23 -30.78
C ASN A 97 -43.34 32.03 -31.01
N THR A 98 -43.94 31.07 -30.31
CA THR A 98 -45.40 30.84 -30.42
C THR A 98 -46.17 32.04 -29.94
N LYS A 99 -45.78 32.69 -28.86
CA LYS A 99 -46.40 33.91 -28.35
C LYS A 99 -46.24 35.08 -29.33
N ALA A 100 -45.05 35.23 -29.92
CA ALA A 100 -44.79 36.25 -30.92
C ALA A 100 -45.70 36.07 -32.17
N ASP A 101 -45.85 34.81 -32.64
CA ASP A 101 -46.72 34.49 -33.76
C ASP A 101 -48.18 34.80 -33.47
N LYS A 102 -48.62 34.60 -32.23
CA LYS A 102 -49.99 34.91 -31.82
C LYS A 102 -50.27 36.40 -31.66
N MET A 103 -49.22 37.20 -31.50
CA MET A 103 -49.34 38.65 -31.35
C MET A 103 -49.52 39.34 -32.68
N PHE A 104 -49.21 38.65 -33.75
CA PHE A 104 -49.39 39.16 -35.11
C PHE A 104 -50.59 38.49 -35.79
#